data_01c5bfe24031eaa3bc4228f983e87dcc
#
_entry.id   01c5bfe24031eaa3bc4228f983e87dcc
#
_cell.length_a   1.000
_cell.length_b   1.000
_cell.length_c   1.000
_cell.angle_alpha   90.00
_cell.angle_beta   90.00
_cell.angle_gamma   90.00
#
_symmetry.space_group_name_H-M   'P 1'
#
loop_
_entity.id
_entity.type
_entity.pdbx_description
1 polymer ?
#
loop_
_entity_poly.entity_id
_entity_poly.type
_entity_poly.pdbx_seq_one_letter_code
_entity_poly.pdbx_strand_id
1 'polypeptide(L)'
;MANHPIFAPTFHGDVAKVKRLLKEDATLVSMLDAKNLTPLHVAASRGQSAVAQLLIDYGADVNGGSDDEWSPLVFAAYRGHFEVAEILINNGAGVTVEEGNPIHFAGQRKHKEICRLLVEHGAIDGLVDSDDSDVLDLFRAAYSYDADAVKEILSRRPELVDVKDVDGRTPMHEACTHGDTKTVRALLKAGADATVRDRNRQTPLDRAESHRQHAVTRLLKKQIAES
;
A
#
# COMPACT_ATOMS: atom_id res chain seq x y z
N MET A 1 -12.75 -6.22 -30.62
CA MET A 1 -12.23 -5.06 -29.89
C MET A 1 -10.83 -4.79 -30.41
N ALA A 2 -10.53 -3.58 -30.83
CA ALA A 2 -9.23 -3.28 -31.43
C ALA A 2 -8.13 -3.43 -30.37
N ASN A 3 -7.24 -4.38 -30.60
CA ASN A 3 -6.07 -4.58 -29.76
C ASN A 3 -5.07 -3.49 -30.18
N HIS A 4 -5.09 -2.35 -29.49
CA HIS A 4 -4.20 -1.24 -29.81
C HIS A 4 -2.73 -1.70 -29.76
N PRO A 5 -1.91 -1.29 -30.72
CA PRO A 5 -0.58 -1.84 -30.93
C PRO A 5 0.38 -1.60 -29.76
N ILE A 6 0.07 -0.64 -28.87
CA ILE A 6 0.92 -0.26 -27.75
C ILE A 6 0.87 -1.27 -26.59
N PHE A 7 -0.23 -1.98 -26.36
CA PHE A 7 -0.40 -2.82 -25.17
C PHE A 7 0.53 -4.02 -25.13
N ALA A 8 0.68 -4.75 -26.25
CA ALA A 8 1.56 -5.92 -26.29
C ALA A 8 3.03 -5.57 -26.02
N PRO A 9 3.66 -4.57 -26.67
CA PRO A 9 5.02 -4.18 -26.33
C PRO A 9 5.16 -3.61 -24.92
N THR A 10 4.16 -2.87 -24.41
CA THR A 10 4.15 -2.41 -23.00
C THR A 10 4.15 -3.58 -22.03
N PHE A 11 3.30 -4.57 -22.26
CA PHE A 11 3.21 -5.77 -21.42
C PHE A 11 4.54 -6.55 -21.35
N HIS A 12 5.27 -6.61 -22.47
CA HIS A 12 6.55 -7.33 -22.57
C HIS A 12 7.78 -6.47 -22.23
N GLY A 13 7.60 -5.17 -21.96
CA GLY A 13 8.71 -4.26 -21.64
C GLY A 13 9.56 -3.86 -22.85
N ASP A 14 9.03 -3.94 -24.06
CA ASP A 14 9.73 -3.54 -25.31
C ASP A 14 9.76 -2.02 -25.45
N VAL A 15 10.71 -1.39 -24.75
CA VAL A 15 10.90 0.07 -24.72
C VAL A 15 11.09 0.63 -26.13
N ALA A 16 11.86 -0.05 -26.99
CA ALA A 16 12.17 0.44 -28.34
C ALA A 16 10.91 0.52 -29.19
N LYS A 17 10.06 -0.52 -29.12
CA LYS A 17 8.82 -0.58 -29.88
C LYS A 17 7.78 0.41 -29.33
N VAL A 18 7.65 0.53 -27.98
CA VAL A 18 6.76 1.53 -27.36
C VAL A 18 7.19 2.93 -27.79
N LYS A 19 8.48 3.26 -27.70
CA LYS A 19 9.01 4.58 -28.11
C LYS A 19 8.74 4.90 -29.59
N ARG A 20 8.89 3.90 -30.47
CA ARG A 20 8.59 4.08 -31.89
C ARG A 20 7.10 4.38 -32.11
N LEU A 21 6.21 3.61 -31.50
CA LEU A 21 4.77 3.80 -31.61
C LEU A 21 4.33 5.17 -31.10
N LEU A 22 4.85 5.62 -29.94
CA LEU A 22 4.53 6.94 -29.38
C LEU A 22 5.09 8.11 -30.23
N LYS A 23 6.17 7.90 -30.97
CA LYS A 23 6.66 8.88 -31.94
C LYS A 23 5.78 8.97 -33.19
N GLU A 24 5.22 7.85 -33.61
CA GLU A 24 4.30 7.78 -34.76
C GLU A 24 2.92 8.34 -34.42
N ASP A 25 2.43 8.04 -33.20
CA ASP A 25 1.14 8.50 -32.68
C ASP A 25 1.20 8.68 -31.15
N ALA A 26 1.35 9.92 -30.71
CA ALA A 26 1.43 10.24 -29.28
C ALA A 26 0.11 9.97 -28.53
N THR A 27 -1.04 9.91 -29.23
CA THR A 27 -2.34 9.65 -28.57
C THR A 27 -2.42 8.24 -28.00
N LEU A 28 -1.56 7.33 -28.44
CA LEU A 28 -1.47 5.96 -27.92
C LEU A 28 -1.13 5.91 -26.42
N VAL A 29 -0.54 6.97 -25.86
CA VAL A 29 -0.19 7.05 -24.42
C VAL A 29 -1.40 6.95 -23.50
N SER A 30 -2.55 7.46 -23.94
CA SER A 30 -3.82 7.51 -23.19
C SER A 30 -4.87 6.49 -23.67
N MET A 31 -4.50 5.58 -24.57
CA MET A 31 -5.42 4.56 -25.05
C MET A 31 -5.88 3.64 -23.94
N LEU A 32 -7.12 3.17 -24.04
CA LEU A 32 -7.72 2.24 -23.09
C LEU A 32 -7.84 0.84 -23.71
N ASP A 33 -7.56 -0.18 -22.91
CA ASP A 33 -7.83 -1.57 -23.29
C ASP A 33 -9.29 -1.96 -22.99
N ALA A 34 -9.62 -3.24 -23.14
CA ALA A 34 -10.97 -3.76 -22.90
C ALA A 34 -11.43 -3.70 -21.42
N LYS A 35 -10.52 -3.35 -20.49
CA LYS A 35 -10.76 -3.18 -19.06
C LYS A 35 -10.56 -1.73 -18.63
N ASN A 36 -10.60 -0.80 -19.57
CA ASN A 36 -10.31 0.61 -19.36
C ASN A 36 -8.95 0.90 -18.67
N LEU A 37 -7.96 0.02 -18.91
CA LEU A 37 -6.60 0.23 -18.44
C LEU A 37 -5.78 0.99 -19.49
N THR A 38 -5.03 2.02 -19.05
CA THR A 38 -4.05 2.69 -19.89
C THR A 38 -2.77 1.86 -20.05
N PRO A 39 -1.89 2.17 -21.01
CA PRO A 39 -0.57 1.55 -21.09
C PRO A 39 0.22 1.67 -19.77
N LEU A 40 0.09 2.79 -19.03
CA LEU A 40 0.77 2.97 -17.76
C LEU A 40 0.28 2.00 -16.68
N HIS A 41 -1.02 1.69 -16.62
CA HIS A 41 -1.55 0.64 -15.74
C HIS A 41 -0.95 -0.73 -16.08
N VAL A 42 -0.83 -1.05 -17.37
CA VAL A 42 -0.22 -2.32 -17.81
C VAL A 42 1.25 -2.37 -17.43
N ALA A 43 2.01 -1.30 -17.68
CA ALA A 43 3.42 -1.21 -17.27
C ALA A 43 3.57 -1.37 -15.76
N ALA A 44 2.73 -0.70 -14.97
CA ALA A 44 2.74 -0.79 -13.51
C ALA A 44 2.39 -2.20 -13.01
N SER A 45 1.36 -2.82 -13.57
CA SER A 45 0.96 -4.19 -13.22
C SER A 45 2.02 -5.25 -13.56
N ARG A 46 2.94 -4.94 -14.50
CA ARG A 46 3.98 -5.85 -14.99
C ARG A 46 5.39 -5.53 -14.52
N GLY A 47 5.56 -4.45 -13.76
CA GLY A 47 6.87 -4.03 -13.26
C GLY A 47 7.80 -3.51 -14.36
N GLN A 48 7.25 -2.97 -15.43
CA GLN A 48 8.03 -2.49 -16.58
C GLN A 48 8.51 -1.05 -16.33
N SER A 49 9.50 -0.87 -15.46
CA SER A 49 9.97 0.42 -14.99
C SER A 49 10.41 1.36 -16.11
N ALA A 50 11.21 0.85 -17.06
CA ALA A 50 11.68 1.66 -18.19
C ALA A 50 10.54 2.07 -19.15
N VAL A 51 9.51 1.22 -19.31
CA VAL A 51 8.32 1.57 -20.11
C VAL A 51 7.44 2.54 -19.35
N ALA A 52 7.28 2.37 -18.03
CA ALA A 52 6.50 3.28 -17.19
C ALA A 52 7.09 4.71 -17.27
N GLN A 53 8.41 4.86 -17.08
CA GLN A 53 9.07 6.14 -17.21
C GLN A 53 8.90 6.73 -18.62
N LEU A 54 9.07 5.93 -19.67
CA LEU A 54 8.87 6.38 -21.04
C LEU A 54 7.44 6.87 -21.28
N LEU A 55 6.42 6.17 -20.79
CA LEU A 55 5.03 6.58 -20.92
C LEU A 55 4.76 7.91 -20.21
N ILE A 56 5.33 8.09 -19.01
CA ILE A 56 5.24 9.33 -18.24
C ILE A 56 5.91 10.49 -19.00
N ASP A 57 7.09 10.27 -19.57
CA ASP A 57 7.81 11.25 -20.40
C ASP A 57 6.98 11.69 -21.63
N TYR A 58 6.08 10.84 -22.11
CA TYR A 58 5.14 11.13 -23.19
C TYR A 58 3.78 11.64 -22.71
N GLY A 59 3.65 11.98 -21.42
CA GLY A 59 2.47 12.62 -20.84
C GLY A 59 1.38 11.65 -20.37
N ALA A 60 1.72 10.40 -20.04
CA ALA A 60 0.75 9.51 -19.38
C ALA A 60 0.28 10.11 -18.05
N ASP A 61 -1.02 10.05 -17.78
CA ASP A 61 -1.58 10.44 -16.50
C ASP A 61 -1.19 9.40 -15.43
N VAL A 62 -0.40 9.83 -14.45
CA VAL A 62 0.08 8.99 -13.35
C VAL A 62 -1.03 8.64 -12.34
N ASN A 63 -2.12 9.43 -12.34
CA ASN A 63 -3.25 9.29 -11.43
C ASN A 63 -4.52 8.78 -12.12
N GLY A 64 -4.45 8.45 -13.41
CA GLY A 64 -5.59 7.91 -14.15
C GLY A 64 -6.15 6.66 -13.47
N GLY A 65 -7.47 6.63 -13.26
CA GLY A 65 -8.16 5.46 -12.70
C GLY A 65 -8.53 4.43 -13.77
N SER A 66 -8.70 3.19 -13.35
CA SER A 66 -9.34 2.11 -14.11
C SER A 66 -10.84 2.04 -13.77
N ASP A 67 -11.58 1.08 -14.35
CA ASP A 67 -12.99 0.81 -13.96
C ASP A 67 -13.13 0.46 -12.47
N ASP A 68 -12.11 -0.16 -11.88
CA ASP A 68 -12.05 -0.50 -10.46
C ASP A 68 -11.48 0.65 -9.61
N GLU A 69 -11.33 1.86 -10.20
CA GLU A 69 -10.73 3.07 -9.60
C GLU A 69 -9.27 2.89 -9.14
N TRP A 70 -8.61 1.84 -9.59
CA TRP A 70 -7.21 1.58 -9.29
C TRP A 70 -6.29 2.43 -10.15
N SER A 71 -5.47 3.26 -9.50
CA SER A 71 -4.40 3.99 -10.18
C SER A 71 -3.22 3.06 -10.56
N PRO A 72 -2.31 3.49 -11.44
CA PRO A 72 -1.08 2.76 -11.71
C PRO A 72 -0.27 2.42 -10.45
N LEU A 73 -0.25 3.33 -9.46
CA LEU A 73 0.42 3.12 -8.18
C LEU A 73 -0.20 1.98 -7.37
N VAL A 74 -1.53 1.85 -7.37
CA VAL A 74 -2.22 0.72 -6.72
C VAL A 74 -1.82 -0.60 -7.37
N PHE A 75 -1.75 -0.67 -8.70
CA PHE A 75 -1.29 -1.87 -9.40
C PHE A 75 0.16 -2.23 -9.04
N ALA A 76 1.07 -1.25 -9.04
CA ALA A 76 2.47 -1.46 -8.66
C ALA A 76 2.58 -1.95 -7.20
N ALA A 77 1.84 -1.32 -6.28
CA ALA A 77 1.82 -1.67 -4.86
C ALA A 77 1.26 -3.07 -4.61
N TYR A 78 0.15 -3.42 -5.24
CA TYR A 78 -0.44 -4.77 -5.14
C TYR A 78 0.45 -5.87 -5.69
N ARG A 79 1.23 -5.59 -6.75
CA ARG A 79 2.11 -6.55 -7.42
C ARG A 79 3.52 -6.60 -6.86
N GLY A 80 3.93 -5.64 -6.03
CA GLY A 80 5.26 -5.59 -5.42
C GLY A 80 6.34 -5.02 -6.32
N HIS A 81 5.97 -4.18 -7.27
CA HIS A 81 6.90 -3.57 -8.23
C HIS A 81 7.46 -2.26 -7.68
N PHE A 82 8.49 -2.38 -6.83
CA PHE A 82 9.07 -1.26 -6.09
C PHE A 82 9.55 -0.13 -7.00
N GLU A 83 10.38 -0.43 -8.00
CA GLU A 83 10.94 0.58 -8.91
C GLU A 83 9.84 1.35 -9.66
N VAL A 84 8.75 0.67 -10.03
CA VAL A 84 7.62 1.33 -10.69
C VAL A 84 6.86 2.21 -9.70
N ALA A 85 6.65 1.76 -8.47
CA ALA A 85 6.02 2.56 -7.42
C ALA A 85 6.82 3.82 -7.14
N GLU A 86 8.15 3.71 -7.03
CA GLU A 86 9.06 4.85 -6.84
C GLU A 86 9.00 5.84 -8.01
N ILE A 87 9.03 5.34 -9.26
CA ILE A 87 8.88 6.18 -10.46
C ILE A 87 7.55 6.94 -10.43
N LEU A 88 6.45 6.26 -10.14
CA LEU A 88 5.12 6.87 -10.11
C LEU A 88 5.03 7.97 -9.03
N ILE A 89 5.50 7.69 -7.82
CA ILE A 89 5.50 8.64 -6.70
C ILE A 89 6.35 9.87 -7.04
N ASN A 90 7.56 9.67 -7.58
CA ASN A 90 8.46 10.76 -7.98
C ASN A 90 7.88 11.62 -9.13
N ASN A 91 6.90 11.12 -9.87
CA ASN A 91 6.19 11.84 -10.91
C ASN A 91 4.78 12.30 -10.47
N GLY A 92 4.51 12.37 -9.16
CA GLY A 92 3.31 12.97 -8.60
C GLY A 92 2.10 12.04 -8.50
N ALA A 93 2.31 10.71 -8.45
CA ALA A 93 1.23 9.79 -8.11
C ALA A 93 0.73 10.03 -6.69
N GLY A 94 -0.59 10.12 -6.52
CA GLY A 94 -1.23 10.27 -5.22
C GLY A 94 -1.01 9.02 -4.35
N VAL A 95 -0.45 9.22 -3.17
CA VAL A 95 -0.17 8.13 -2.21
C VAL A 95 -1.33 7.90 -1.24
N THR A 96 -2.19 8.92 -1.07
CA THR A 96 -3.44 8.86 -0.29
C THR A 96 -4.61 8.93 -1.24
N VAL A 97 -5.37 7.87 -1.39
CA VAL A 97 -6.61 7.86 -2.19
C VAL A 97 -7.74 7.41 -1.28
N GLU A 98 -8.86 8.12 -1.31
CA GLU A 98 -10.04 7.79 -0.49
C GLU A 98 -10.52 6.36 -0.74
N GLU A 99 -10.51 5.93 -2.00
CA GLU A 99 -10.81 4.55 -2.41
C GLU A 99 -9.56 3.93 -3.05
N GLY A 100 -9.12 2.77 -2.52
CA GLY A 100 -7.96 2.05 -3.08
C GLY A 100 -6.60 2.56 -2.59
N ASN A 101 -6.44 2.85 -1.30
CA ASN A 101 -5.15 3.29 -0.75
C ASN A 101 -4.02 2.27 -1.01
N PRO A 102 -2.95 2.65 -1.76
CA PRO A 102 -1.88 1.74 -2.15
C PRO A 102 -1.22 0.98 -1.00
N ILE A 103 -1.13 1.62 0.20
CA ILE A 103 -0.47 1.01 1.36
C ILE A 103 -1.23 -0.22 1.87
N HIS A 104 -2.56 -0.24 1.80
CA HIS A 104 -3.34 -1.40 2.20
C HIS A 104 -3.06 -2.60 1.28
N PHE A 105 -2.98 -2.37 -0.02
CA PHE A 105 -2.68 -3.43 -1.00
C PHE A 105 -1.25 -3.96 -0.87
N ALA A 106 -0.28 -3.06 -0.68
CA ALA A 106 1.10 -3.43 -0.41
C ALA A 106 1.20 -4.26 0.89
N GLY A 107 0.53 -3.81 1.95
CA GLY A 107 0.52 -4.47 3.25
C GLY A 107 -0.10 -5.86 3.20
N GLN A 108 -1.28 -6.02 2.59
CA GLN A 108 -1.94 -7.32 2.40
C GLN A 108 -1.06 -8.34 1.67
N ARG A 109 -0.21 -7.86 0.76
CA ARG A 109 0.73 -8.67 -0.02
C ARG A 109 2.11 -8.76 0.59
N LYS A 110 2.35 -8.08 1.72
CA LYS A 110 3.62 -8.05 2.47
C LYS A 110 4.79 -7.43 1.69
N HIS A 111 4.49 -6.47 0.84
CA HIS A 111 5.49 -5.70 0.10
C HIS A 111 6.05 -4.56 0.98
N LYS A 112 6.88 -4.93 1.97
CA LYS A 112 7.35 -4.06 3.05
C LYS A 112 8.09 -2.81 2.55
N GLU A 113 8.91 -2.96 1.53
CA GLU A 113 9.69 -1.87 0.94
C GLU A 113 8.76 -0.82 0.32
N ILE A 114 7.66 -1.26 -0.32
CA ILE A 114 6.64 -0.36 -0.86
C ILE A 114 5.85 0.30 0.28
N CYS A 115 5.53 -0.44 1.37
CA CYS A 115 4.88 0.17 2.53
C CYS A 115 5.74 1.29 3.13
N ARG A 116 7.05 1.07 3.28
CA ARG A 116 7.99 2.10 3.75
C ARG A 116 8.02 3.30 2.82
N LEU A 117 8.20 3.07 1.52
CA LEU A 117 8.19 4.11 0.51
C LEU A 117 6.90 4.97 0.58
N LEU A 118 5.74 4.34 0.69
CA LEU A 118 4.46 5.02 0.79
C LEU A 118 4.33 5.85 2.08
N VAL A 119 4.77 5.30 3.23
CA VAL A 119 4.78 6.02 4.51
C VAL A 119 5.71 7.23 4.45
N GLU A 120 6.90 7.09 3.88
CA GLU A 120 7.88 8.18 3.71
C GLU A 120 7.30 9.32 2.85
N HIS A 121 6.35 9.02 1.97
CA HIS A 121 5.67 10.01 1.12
C HIS A 121 4.28 10.42 1.65
N GLY A 122 3.97 10.13 2.91
CA GLY A 122 2.76 10.65 3.58
C GLY A 122 1.48 9.84 3.35
N ALA A 123 1.58 8.55 2.98
CA ALA A 123 0.41 7.71 2.72
C ALA A 123 -0.56 7.56 3.91
N ILE A 124 -0.14 7.89 5.12
CA ILE A 124 -0.96 7.80 6.34
C ILE A 124 -1.22 9.16 7.01
N ASP A 125 -0.72 10.27 6.45
CA ASP A 125 -0.80 11.58 7.11
C ASP A 125 -2.24 12.07 7.32
N GLY A 126 -3.20 11.62 6.52
CA GLY A 126 -4.62 11.89 6.73
C GLY A 126 -5.37 10.85 7.57
N LEU A 127 -4.72 9.73 7.91
CA LEU A 127 -5.35 8.65 8.71
C LEU A 127 -5.16 8.86 10.20
N VAL A 128 -4.19 9.68 10.62
CA VAL A 128 -3.88 9.95 12.03
C VAL A 128 -4.10 11.42 12.29
N ASP A 129 -5.20 11.75 12.96
CA ASP A 129 -5.52 13.12 13.39
C ASP A 129 -4.88 13.36 14.75
N SER A 130 -3.58 13.69 14.76
CA SER A 130 -2.84 13.99 15.97
C SER A 130 -1.65 14.89 15.69
N ASP A 131 -1.49 15.93 16.51
CA ASP A 131 -0.30 16.80 16.53
C ASP A 131 0.87 16.16 17.30
N ASP A 132 0.65 15.01 17.97
CA ASP A 132 1.66 14.25 18.69
C ASP A 132 2.49 13.41 17.72
N SER A 133 3.76 13.81 17.52
CA SER A 133 4.65 13.13 16.59
C SER A 133 4.88 11.65 16.97
N ASP A 134 4.89 11.29 18.27
CA ASP A 134 5.05 9.90 18.69
C ASP A 134 3.84 9.04 18.30
N VAL A 135 2.63 9.62 18.26
CA VAL A 135 1.42 8.93 17.77
C VAL A 135 1.56 8.61 16.28
N LEU A 136 1.92 9.63 15.47
CA LEU A 136 2.11 9.44 14.03
C LEU A 136 3.23 8.45 13.73
N ASP A 137 4.35 8.56 14.44
CA ASP A 137 5.50 7.68 14.27
C ASP A 137 5.19 6.23 14.68
N LEU A 138 4.35 6.02 15.71
CA LEU A 138 3.89 4.69 16.08
C LEU A 138 3.04 4.04 14.96
N PHE A 139 2.12 4.80 14.35
CA PHE A 139 1.38 4.29 13.19
C PHE A 139 2.28 4.06 11.98
N ARG A 140 3.21 4.98 11.67
CA ARG A 140 4.21 4.80 10.62
C ARG A 140 5.01 3.51 10.80
N ALA A 141 5.48 3.25 12.04
CA ALA A 141 6.20 2.04 12.37
C ALA A 141 5.34 0.77 12.18
N ALA A 142 4.06 0.81 12.57
CA ALA A 142 3.14 -0.31 12.39
C ALA A 142 2.88 -0.61 10.92
N TYR A 143 2.66 0.42 10.09
CA TYR A 143 2.47 0.29 8.64
C TYR A 143 3.74 -0.16 7.90
N SER A 144 4.92 0.25 8.40
CA SER A 144 6.23 -0.04 7.78
C SER A 144 6.86 -1.36 8.22
N TYR A 145 6.18 -2.15 9.06
CA TYR A 145 6.71 -3.40 9.64
C TYR A 145 7.95 -3.17 10.52
N ASP A 146 8.05 -2.01 11.16
CA ASP A 146 9.18 -1.66 12.02
C ASP A 146 8.87 -1.97 13.48
N ALA A 147 9.02 -3.24 13.85
CA ALA A 147 8.79 -3.69 15.22
C ALA A 147 9.79 -3.10 16.23
N ASP A 148 10.95 -2.65 15.79
CA ASP A 148 11.95 -2.08 16.69
C ASP A 148 11.62 -0.62 17.01
N ALA A 149 11.18 0.18 16.01
CA ALA A 149 10.63 1.50 16.26
C ALA A 149 9.38 1.45 17.16
N VAL A 150 8.46 0.49 16.95
CA VAL A 150 7.32 0.28 17.86
C VAL A 150 7.76 0.04 19.31
N LYS A 151 8.76 -0.81 19.54
CA LYS A 151 9.29 -1.07 20.89
C LYS A 151 9.93 0.17 21.49
N GLU A 152 10.72 0.91 20.72
CA GLU A 152 11.38 2.13 21.16
C GLU A 152 10.36 3.17 21.60
N ILE A 153 9.36 3.46 20.76
CA ILE A 153 8.31 4.45 21.08
C ILE A 153 7.55 4.02 22.33
N LEU A 154 7.07 2.77 22.41
CA LEU A 154 6.28 2.28 23.53
C LEU A 154 7.10 2.07 24.82
N SER A 155 8.42 2.00 24.74
CA SER A 155 9.27 2.02 25.94
C SER A 155 9.32 3.40 26.62
N ARG A 156 9.16 4.47 25.83
CA ARG A 156 9.12 5.87 26.31
C ARG A 156 7.69 6.32 26.62
N ARG A 157 6.73 5.86 25.84
CA ARG A 157 5.34 6.30 25.84
C ARG A 157 4.38 5.08 25.85
N PRO A 158 4.36 4.28 26.92
CA PRO A 158 3.54 3.06 26.98
C PRO A 158 2.04 3.32 26.86
N GLU A 159 1.57 4.52 27.23
CA GLU A 159 0.16 4.93 27.13
C GLU A 159 -0.35 5.03 25.69
N LEU A 160 0.53 5.10 24.68
CA LEU A 160 0.16 5.17 23.27
C LEU A 160 -0.20 3.81 22.67
N VAL A 161 -0.05 2.71 23.39
CA VAL A 161 -0.18 1.35 22.83
C VAL A 161 -1.53 1.08 22.14
N ASP A 162 -2.61 1.68 22.62
CA ASP A 162 -3.97 1.54 22.08
C ASP A 162 -4.54 2.85 21.52
N VAL A 163 -3.66 3.80 21.16
CA VAL A 163 -4.05 5.04 20.49
C VAL A 163 -4.79 4.70 19.19
N LYS A 164 -5.77 5.56 18.82
CA LYS A 164 -6.66 5.31 17.68
C LYS A 164 -6.45 6.29 16.56
N ASP A 165 -6.53 5.80 15.34
CA ASP A 165 -6.64 6.60 14.13
C ASP A 165 -8.07 7.15 13.92
N VAL A 166 -8.29 7.85 12.79
CA VAL A 166 -9.61 8.42 12.43
C VAL A 166 -10.69 7.37 12.26
N ASP A 167 -10.34 6.11 11.97
CA ASP A 167 -11.28 4.99 11.85
C ASP A 167 -11.46 4.21 13.16
N GLY A 168 -10.83 4.67 14.24
CA GLY A 168 -10.83 3.98 15.53
C GLY A 168 -9.94 2.75 15.57
N ARG A 169 -9.04 2.58 14.61
CA ARG A 169 -8.06 1.49 14.55
C ARG A 169 -6.87 1.80 15.44
N THR A 170 -6.35 0.78 16.11
CA THR A 170 -5.08 0.89 16.85
C THR A 170 -3.92 0.40 15.98
N PRO A 171 -2.65 0.67 16.36
CA PRO A 171 -1.48 0.07 15.70
C PRO A 171 -1.55 -1.47 15.60
N MET A 172 -2.24 -2.11 16.56
CA MET A 172 -2.49 -3.55 16.55
C MET A 172 -3.39 -3.97 15.38
N HIS A 173 -4.45 -3.20 15.06
CA HIS A 173 -5.31 -3.49 13.91
C HIS A 173 -4.52 -3.49 12.61
N GLU A 174 -3.64 -2.52 12.42
CA GLU A 174 -2.84 -2.41 11.19
C GLU A 174 -1.80 -3.53 11.09
N ALA A 175 -1.06 -3.80 12.17
CA ALA A 175 -0.12 -4.93 12.19
C ALA A 175 -0.82 -6.27 11.92
N CYS A 176 -2.06 -6.43 12.37
CA CYS A 176 -2.88 -7.63 12.13
C CYS A 176 -3.38 -7.70 10.68
N THR A 177 -3.81 -6.59 10.10
CA THR A 177 -4.22 -6.51 8.69
C THR A 177 -3.08 -6.95 7.77
N HIS A 178 -1.87 -6.49 8.05
CA HIS A 178 -0.68 -6.76 7.25
C HIS A 178 0.00 -8.11 7.60
N GLY A 179 -0.40 -8.75 8.69
CA GLY A 179 0.15 -10.04 9.11
C GLY A 179 1.59 -9.96 9.63
N ASP A 180 1.97 -8.81 10.19
CA ASP A 180 3.30 -8.63 10.78
C ASP A 180 3.38 -9.19 12.21
N THR A 181 3.77 -10.45 12.30
CA THR A 181 3.89 -11.15 13.58
C THR A 181 4.92 -10.54 14.53
N LYS A 182 5.94 -9.82 14.01
CA LYS A 182 6.96 -9.19 14.86
C LYS A 182 6.37 -7.96 15.55
N THR A 183 5.72 -7.09 14.79
CA THR A 183 5.04 -5.90 15.33
C THR A 183 3.88 -6.30 16.25
N VAL A 184 3.06 -7.29 15.88
CA VAL A 184 1.99 -7.82 16.77
C VAL A 184 2.57 -8.30 18.12
N ARG A 185 3.68 -9.05 18.11
CA ARG A 185 4.34 -9.47 19.37
C ARG A 185 4.87 -8.30 20.18
N ALA A 186 5.43 -7.28 19.52
CA ALA A 186 5.92 -6.08 20.19
C ALA A 186 4.77 -5.34 20.89
N LEU A 187 3.66 -5.15 20.20
CA LEU A 187 2.46 -4.51 20.74
C LEU A 187 1.84 -5.31 21.91
N LEU A 188 1.68 -6.64 21.76
CA LEU A 188 1.20 -7.50 22.85
C LEU A 188 2.11 -7.42 24.09
N LYS A 189 3.43 -7.41 23.89
CA LYS A 189 4.39 -7.28 25.00
C LYS A 189 4.31 -5.91 25.68
N ALA A 190 3.93 -4.88 24.95
CA ALA A 190 3.70 -3.53 25.47
C ALA A 190 2.31 -3.38 26.13
N GLY A 191 1.48 -4.42 26.13
CA GLY A 191 0.17 -4.41 26.79
C GLY A 191 -1.01 -4.03 25.88
N ALA A 192 -0.85 -4.08 24.56
CA ALA A 192 -1.94 -3.77 23.64
C ALA A 192 -3.15 -4.67 23.84
N ASP A 193 -4.34 -4.06 23.86
CA ASP A 193 -5.62 -4.76 23.98
C ASP A 193 -6.07 -5.31 22.62
N ALA A 194 -5.99 -6.63 22.47
CA ALA A 194 -6.41 -7.34 21.27
C ALA A 194 -7.94 -7.39 21.07
N THR A 195 -8.72 -6.86 22.00
CA THR A 195 -10.22 -6.86 21.95
C THR A 195 -10.81 -5.52 21.57
N VAL A 196 -10.00 -4.47 21.43
CA VAL A 196 -10.43 -3.14 20.96
C VAL A 196 -11.17 -3.28 19.63
N ARG A 197 -12.27 -2.52 19.47
CA ARG A 197 -13.03 -2.48 18.22
C ARG A 197 -12.84 -1.16 17.50
N ASP A 198 -12.65 -1.24 16.18
CA ASP A 198 -12.65 -0.10 15.28
C ASP A 198 -14.09 0.42 15.01
N ARG A 199 -14.25 1.46 14.18
CA ARG A 199 -15.57 2.00 13.80
C ARG A 199 -16.46 0.98 13.08
N ASN A 200 -15.87 -0.01 12.41
CA ASN A 200 -16.56 -1.13 11.76
C ASN A 200 -16.85 -2.29 12.73
N ARG A 201 -16.62 -2.08 14.04
CA ARG A 201 -16.79 -3.07 15.11
C ARG A 201 -15.87 -4.29 14.98
N GLN A 202 -14.80 -4.20 14.16
CA GLN A 202 -13.81 -5.25 13.98
C GLN A 202 -12.72 -5.16 15.04
N THR A 203 -12.32 -6.30 15.59
CA THR A 203 -11.15 -6.43 16.45
C THR A 203 -9.89 -6.68 15.60
N PRO A 204 -8.67 -6.52 16.16
CA PRO A 204 -7.44 -6.95 15.50
C PRO A 204 -7.48 -8.41 15.02
N LEU A 205 -8.14 -9.30 15.78
CA LEU A 205 -8.31 -10.70 15.38
C LEU A 205 -9.23 -10.82 14.15
N ASP A 206 -10.38 -10.12 14.13
CA ASP A 206 -11.30 -10.12 13.00
C ASP A 206 -10.59 -9.66 11.72
N ARG A 207 -9.74 -8.64 11.84
CA ARG A 207 -8.93 -8.14 10.71
C ARG A 207 -7.90 -9.15 10.22
N ALA A 208 -7.19 -9.83 11.14
CA ALA A 208 -6.26 -10.89 10.77
C ALA A 208 -6.97 -12.04 10.03
N GLU A 209 -8.19 -12.41 10.44
CA GLU A 209 -8.98 -13.48 9.81
C GLU A 209 -9.48 -13.06 8.43
N SER A 210 -10.07 -11.87 8.30
CA SER A 210 -10.59 -11.36 7.01
C SER A 210 -9.50 -11.21 5.95
N HIS A 211 -8.27 -10.87 6.38
CA HIS A 211 -7.10 -10.76 5.51
C HIS A 211 -6.26 -12.05 5.41
N ARG A 212 -6.78 -13.18 5.94
CA ARG A 212 -6.15 -14.51 5.88
C ARG A 212 -4.73 -14.54 6.45
N GLN A 213 -4.49 -13.77 7.50
CA GLN A 213 -3.18 -13.69 8.17
C GLN A 213 -3.01 -14.81 9.20
N HIS A 214 -2.94 -16.07 8.73
CA HIS A 214 -3.00 -17.27 9.56
C HIS A 214 -1.99 -17.32 10.72
N ALA A 215 -0.79 -16.76 10.55
CA ALA A 215 0.22 -16.73 11.60
C ALA A 215 -0.18 -15.79 12.75
N VAL A 216 -0.69 -14.61 12.42
CA VAL A 216 -1.20 -13.62 13.39
C VAL A 216 -2.46 -14.13 14.07
N THR A 217 -3.42 -14.67 13.29
CA THR A 217 -4.65 -15.28 13.82
C THR A 217 -4.33 -16.31 14.90
N ARG A 218 -3.38 -17.22 14.64
CA ARG A 218 -2.96 -18.25 15.59
C ARG A 218 -2.31 -17.66 16.84
N LEU A 219 -1.49 -16.61 16.66
CA LEU A 219 -0.85 -15.90 17.75
C LEU A 219 -1.87 -15.24 18.68
N LEU A 220 -2.85 -14.49 18.10
CA LEU A 220 -3.87 -13.79 18.88
C LEU A 220 -4.82 -14.75 19.59
N LYS A 221 -5.28 -15.83 18.93
CA LYS A 221 -6.14 -16.86 19.58
C LYS A 221 -5.46 -17.49 20.77
N LYS A 222 -4.15 -17.75 20.69
CA LYS A 222 -3.38 -18.28 21.83
C LYS A 222 -3.34 -17.25 22.97
N GLN A 223 -3.03 -16.00 22.66
CA GLN A 223 -2.95 -14.94 23.66
C GLN A 223 -4.29 -14.71 24.39
N ILE A 224 -5.40 -14.68 23.66
CA ILE A 224 -6.74 -14.49 24.23
C ILE A 224 -7.16 -15.69 25.10
N ALA A 225 -6.70 -16.91 24.79
CA ALA A 225 -7.00 -18.09 25.58
C ALA A 225 -6.19 -18.17 26.88
N GLU A 226 -5.06 -17.46 26.98
CA GLU A 226 -4.16 -17.43 28.13
C GLU A 226 -4.39 -16.21 29.05
N SER A 227 -5.28 -15.28 28.66
CA SER A 227 -5.66 -14.06 29.41
C SER A 227 -6.89 -14.30 30.26
#